data_0fb8f1d319b8d5d65773e1b5daf65903
#
_entry.id   0fb8f1d319b8d5d65773e1b5daf65903
#
_cell.length_a   1.000
_cell.length_b   1.000
_cell.length_c   1.000
_cell.angle_alpha   90.00
_cell.angle_beta   90.00
_cell.angle_gamma   90.00
#
_symmetry.space_group_name_H-M   'P 1'
#
loop_
_entity.id
_entity.type
_entity.pdbx_description
1 polymer ?
#
loop_
_entity_poly.entity_id
_entity_poly.type
_entity_poly.pdbx_seq_one_letter_code
_entity_poly.pdbx_strand_id
1 'polypeptide(L)'
;MNKILIVSALEVETNNQLKGCDVLHTGVGKINATYNLTKSLLLDYYSLVINYGTAASKTYSGLVDCTKFIQRDMDATPMGFNIGETPFDSEPSMIDFSHIKNPIGKNLTCYTGDSFVTDIQYMDVVDMEAYALAKTCRNLEIDFVSYKYISDDGNADDWEKNCGKGMEEFKKVLEYYDNI
;
A
#
# COMPACT_ATOMS: atom_id res chain seq x y z
N MET A 1 -7.18 -7.75 22.28
CA MET A 1 -7.59 -8.19 20.92
C MET A 1 -6.82 -7.36 19.93
N ASN A 2 -6.15 -8.02 19.01
CA ASN A 2 -5.49 -7.30 17.91
C ASN A 2 -6.58 -6.76 16.97
N LYS A 3 -6.76 -5.43 16.95
CA LYS A 3 -7.73 -4.79 16.06
C LYS A 3 -7.03 -4.41 14.76
N ILE A 4 -7.56 -4.88 13.64
CA ILE A 4 -6.99 -4.68 12.30
C ILE A 4 -7.85 -3.68 11.52
N LEU A 5 -7.21 -2.69 10.90
CA LEU A 5 -7.85 -1.79 9.93
C LEU A 5 -7.44 -2.19 8.52
N ILE A 6 -8.39 -2.48 7.66
CA ILE A 6 -8.16 -2.66 6.23
C ILE A 6 -8.30 -1.30 5.54
N VAL A 7 -7.32 -0.94 4.73
CA VAL A 7 -7.29 0.34 4.01
C VAL A 7 -7.19 0.09 2.51
N SER A 8 -8.10 0.68 1.75
CA SER A 8 -8.10 0.68 0.28
C SER A 8 -8.33 2.10 -0.24
N ALA A 9 -7.87 2.41 -1.44
CA ALA A 9 -8.11 3.73 -2.02
C ALA A 9 -9.57 3.90 -2.41
N LEU A 10 -10.17 2.91 -3.09
CA LEU A 10 -11.50 3.00 -3.68
C LEU A 10 -12.39 1.82 -3.28
N GLU A 11 -13.70 2.10 -3.14
CA GLU A 11 -14.70 1.06 -2.86
C GLU A 11 -14.76 -0.02 -3.96
N VAL A 12 -14.52 0.35 -5.22
CA VAL A 12 -14.52 -0.59 -6.34
C VAL A 12 -13.42 -1.66 -6.22
N GLU A 13 -12.33 -1.38 -5.54
CA GLU A 13 -11.26 -2.37 -5.31
C GLU A 13 -11.70 -3.49 -4.38
N THR A 14 -12.53 -3.17 -3.39
CA THR A 14 -13.03 -4.13 -2.40
C THR A 14 -14.39 -4.72 -2.75
N ASN A 15 -15.12 -4.15 -3.73
CA ASN A 15 -16.46 -4.57 -4.17
C ASN A 15 -17.45 -4.80 -3.01
N ASN A 16 -17.32 -4.07 -1.91
CA ASN A 16 -18.12 -4.26 -0.68
C ASN A 16 -18.10 -5.71 -0.11
N GLN A 17 -17.00 -6.44 -0.36
CA GLN A 17 -16.90 -7.86 0.02
C GLN A 17 -16.25 -8.10 1.38
N LEU A 18 -15.84 -7.05 2.12
CA LEU A 18 -15.17 -7.12 3.42
C LEU A 18 -16.16 -6.91 4.59
N LYS A 19 -17.28 -7.63 4.56
CA LYS A 19 -18.29 -7.53 5.60
C LYS A 19 -17.77 -8.03 6.95
N GLY A 20 -17.95 -7.22 7.99
CA GLY A 20 -17.50 -7.55 9.36
C GLY A 20 -16.06 -7.12 9.66
N CYS A 21 -15.33 -6.57 8.69
CA CYS A 21 -14.04 -5.94 8.91
C CYS A 21 -14.18 -4.43 9.11
N ASP A 22 -13.24 -3.83 9.82
CA ASP A 22 -13.07 -2.37 9.83
C ASP A 22 -12.36 -1.97 8.53
N VAL A 23 -13.06 -1.24 7.65
CA VAL A 23 -12.55 -0.83 6.34
C VAL A 23 -12.57 0.68 6.21
N LEU A 24 -11.46 1.26 5.75
CA LEU A 24 -11.30 2.67 5.41
C LEU A 24 -11.03 2.82 3.92
N HIS A 25 -11.86 3.57 3.20
CA HIS A 25 -11.57 4.02 1.84
C HIS A 25 -11.02 5.44 1.88
N THR A 26 -9.76 5.59 1.47
CA THR A 26 -9.02 6.85 1.64
C THR A 26 -9.23 7.83 0.50
N GLY A 27 -9.61 7.38 -0.69
CA GLY A 27 -9.43 8.11 -1.94
C GLY A 27 -8.02 7.95 -2.49
N VAL A 28 -7.84 8.36 -3.74
CA VAL A 28 -6.59 8.20 -4.49
C VAL A 28 -5.57 9.25 -4.07
N GLY A 29 -4.30 8.85 -4.04
CA GLY A 29 -3.14 9.70 -3.86
C GLY A 29 -2.68 9.87 -2.42
N LYS A 30 -1.42 10.27 -2.27
CA LYS A 30 -0.70 10.34 -0.98
C LYS A 30 -1.37 11.26 0.04
N ILE A 31 -1.90 12.40 -0.38
CA ILE A 31 -2.53 13.37 0.53
C ILE A 31 -3.80 12.78 1.13
N ASN A 32 -4.69 12.21 0.30
CA ASN A 32 -5.92 11.57 0.77
C ASN A 32 -5.62 10.39 1.68
N ALA A 33 -4.65 9.55 1.31
CA ALA A 33 -4.20 8.42 2.10
C ALA A 33 -3.72 8.85 3.49
N THR A 34 -2.82 9.82 3.55
CA THR A 34 -2.29 10.36 4.82
C THR A 34 -3.39 10.95 5.69
N TYR A 35 -4.21 11.86 5.12
CA TYR A 35 -5.22 12.57 5.90
C TYR A 35 -6.26 11.62 6.51
N ASN A 36 -6.85 10.76 5.67
CA ASN A 36 -7.94 9.88 6.11
C ASN A 36 -7.44 8.78 7.05
N LEU A 37 -6.26 8.20 6.81
CA LEU A 37 -5.68 7.21 7.72
C LEU A 37 -5.33 7.85 9.07
N THR A 38 -4.65 8.99 9.09
CA THR A 38 -4.32 9.69 10.35
C THR A 38 -5.57 9.98 11.16
N LYS A 39 -6.62 10.51 10.52
CA LYS A 39 -7.89 10.78 11.18
C LYS A 39 -8.51 9.52 11.80
N SER A 40 -8.48 8.40 11.09
CA SER A 40 -9.02 7.11 11.59
C SER A 40 -8.22 6.60 12.80
N LEU A 41 -6.89 6.62 12.71
CA LEU A 41 -6.00 6.13 13.77
C LEU A 41 -5.99 7.00 15.03
N LEU A 42 -6.36 8.28 14.92
CA LEU A 42 -6.54 9.16 16.09
C LEU A 42 -7.89 8.95 16.79
N LEU A 43 -8.89 8.38 16.11
CA LEU A 43 -10.22 8.17 16.67
C LEU A 43 -10.40 6.77 17.27
N ASP A 44 -9.63 5.80 16.82
CA ASP A 44 -9.72 4.40 17.26
C ASP A 44 -8.34 3.73 17.27
N TYR A 45 -8.17 2.71 18.13
CA TYR A 45 -6.92 1.98 18.25
C TYR A 45 -6.89 0.77 17.32
N TYR A 46 -5.81 0.65 16.54
CA TYR A 46 -5.50 -0.52 15.71
C TYR A 46 -4.06 -0.96 15.95
N SER A 47 -3.82 -2.26 16.03
CA SER A 47 -2.48 -2.85 16.18
C SER A 47 -1.81 -3.13 14.83
N LEU A 48 -2.62 -3.26 13.77
CA LEU A 48 -2.15 -3.54 12.41
C LEU A 48 -3.02 -2.82 11.39
N VAL A 49 -2.39 -2.20 10.42
CA VAL A 49 -3.03 -1.68 9.21
C VAL A 49 -2.65 -2.58 8.04
N ILE A 50 -3.66 -3.11 7.36
CA ILE A 50 -3.50 -3.88 6.12
C ILE A 50 -3.99 -3.04 4.95
N ASN A 51 -3.09 -2.61 4.09
CA ASN A 51 -3.49 -1.98 2.83
C ASN A 51 -3.79 -3.05 1.79
N TYR A 52 -4.94 -2.94 1.14
CA TYR A 52 -5.30 -3.69 -0.06
C TYR A 52 -5.65 -2.74 -1.19
N GLY A 53 -5.22 -3.05 -2.40
CA GLY A 53 -5.56 -2.27 -3.58
C GLY A 53 -4.92 -2.83 -4.84
N THR A 54 -5.16 -2.15 -5.96
CA THR A 54 -4.53 -2.47 -7.24
C THR A 54 -3.15 -1.81 -7.37
N ALA A 55 -2.32 -2.37 -8.21
CA ALA A 55 -1.00 -1.82 -8.53
C ALA A 55 -0.52 -2.30 -9.89
N ALA A 56 0.45 -1.60 -10.47
CA ALA A 56 1.13 -2.00 -11.69
C ALA A 56 2.43 -2.77 -11.38
N SER A 57 2.74 -3.76 -12.24
CA SER A 57 4.04 -4.45 -12.26
C SER A 57 4.29 -5.07 -13.63
N LYS A 58 5.55 -5.04 -14.09
CA LYS A 58 5.98 -5.79 -15.30
C LYS A 58 6.54 -7.18 -14.97
N THR A 59 6.83 -7.42 -13.69
CA THR A 59 7.52 -8.65 -13.25
C THR A 59 6.58 -9.61 -12.54
N TYR A 60 5.60 -9.09 -11.81
CA TYR A 60 4.71 -9.88 -10.95
C TYR A 60 3.27 -9.89 -11.48
N SER A 61 2.48 -10.86 -11.04
CA SER A 61 1.05 -11.01 -11.37
C SER A 61 0.29 -11.60 -10.18
N GLY A 62 -1.05 -11.45 -10.19
CA GLY A 62 -1.92 -11.89 -9.11
C GLY A 62 -1.72 -11.06 -7.84
N LEU A 63 -2.05 -11.62 -6.69
CA LEU A 63 -1.87 -10.95 -5.41
C LEU A 63 -0.44 -11.10 -4.90
N VAL A 64 0.18 -9.98 -4.55
CA VAL A 64 1.54 -9.92 -3.97
C VAL A 64 1.52 -9.12 -2.67
N ASP A 65 2.52 -9.35 -1.80
CA ASP A 65 2.75 -8.56 -0.60
C ASP A 65 3.90 -7.57 -0.80
N CYS A 66 3.75 -6.39 -0.24
CA CYS A 66 4.78 -5.37 -0.15
C CYS A 66 5.01 -5.03 1.33
N THR A 67 6.26 -5.05 1.74
CA THR A 67 6.70 -4.68 3.09
C THR A 67 7.72 -3.55 3.10
N LYS A 68 8.20 -3.14 1.92
CA LYS A 68 9.13 -2.04 1.72
C LYS A 68 8.49 -0.98 0.84
N PHE A 69 8.67 0.30 1.19
CA PHE A 69 7.96 1.39 0.56
C PHE A 69 8.89 2.56 0.27
N ILE A 70 8.84 3.07 -0.98
CA ILE A 70 9.64 4.21 -1.45
C ILE A 70 8.70 5.23 -2.09
N GLN A 71 8.90 6.51 -1.77
CA GLN A 71 8.22 7.61 -2.44
C GLN A 71 8.96 7.97 -3.75
N ARG A 72 8.58 7.33 -4.87
CA ARG A 72 9.30 7.42 -6.15
C ARG A 72 9.34 8.82 -6.78
N ASP A 73 8.37 9.67 -6.47
CA ASP A 73 8.22 11.02 -7.02
C ASP A 73 8.76 12.13 -6.10
N MET A 74 9.41 11.76 -4.99
CA MET A 74 10.21 12.71 -4.21
C MET A 74 11.58 12.86 -4.88
N ASP A 75 11.78 13.99 -5.54
CA ASP A 75 13.02 14.32 -6.23
C ASP A 75 13.58 15.65 -5.72
N ALA A 76 14.60 15.56 -4.90
CA ALA A 76 15.41 16.69 -4.43
C ALA A 76 16.89 16.54 -4.84
N THR A 77 17.15 15.86 -5.97
CA THR A 77 18.48 15.64 -6.52
C THR A 77 19.24 16.94 -6.80
N PRO A 78 18.61 18.05 -7.24
CA PRO A 78 19.32 19.33 -7.37
C PRO A 78 19.87 19.89 -6.05
N MET A 79 19.38 19.41 -4.90
CA MET A 79 19.86 19.77 -3.56
C MET A 79 20.86 18.75 -3.00
N GLY A 80 21.22 17.70 -3.77
CA GLY A 80 22.18 16.67 -3.37
C GLY A 80 21.57 15.47 -2.66
N PHE A 81 20.24 15.33 -2.62
CA PHE A 81 19.55 14.17 -2.06
C PHE A 81 19.31 13.09 -3.13
N ASN A 82 19.10 11.85 -2.72
CA ASN A 82 18.71 10.78 -3.65
C ASN A 82 17.20 10.84 -3.99
N ILE A 83 16.80 10.24 -5.11
CA ILE A 83 15.36 10.06 -5.41
C ILE A 83 14.72 9.22 -4.29
N GLY A 84 13.54 9.63 -3.84
CA GLY A 84 12.83 9.01 -2.72
C GLY A 84 13.25 9.53 -1.34
N GLU A 85 14.33 10.28 -1.27
CA GLU A 85 14.82 10.87 -0.01
C GLU A 85 14.14 12.21 0.26
N THR A 86 13.41 12.29 1.37
CA THR A 86 12.82 13.57 1.81
C THR A 86 13.89 14.42 2.50
N PRO A 87 14.18 15.63 2.01
CA PRO A 87 15.19 16.48 2.60
C PRO A 87 14.92 16.75 4.09
N PHE A 88 15.97 16.61 4.91
CA PHE A 88 15.94 16.88 6.36
C PHE A 88 14.96 16.02 7.18
N ASP A 89 14.42 14.96 6.59
CA ASP A 89 13.64 13.96 7.32
C ASP A 89 14.57 13.01 8.09
N SER A 90 14.16 12.58 9.27
CA SER A 90 14.90 11.58 10.06
C SER A 90 14.67 10.14 9.57
N GLU A 91 13.59 9.91 8.81
CA GLU A 91 13.28 8.60 8.28
C GLU A 91 14.09 8.29 7.00
N PRO A 92 14.49 7.03 6.80
CA PRO A 92 15.17 6.64 5.58
C PRO A 92 14.26 6.76 4.36
N SER A 93 14.83 6.87 3.16
CA SER A 93 14.08 6.91 1.89
C SER A 93 13.22 5.66 1.66
N MET A 94 13.62 4.52 2.21
CA MET A 94 12.86 3.28 2.19
C MET A 94 12.35 2.94 3.59
N ILE A 95 11.04 2.90 3.76
CA ILE A 95 10.39 2.42 4.98
C ILE A 95 10.26 0.90 4.89
N ASP A 96 10.73 0.19 5.92
CA ASP A 96 10.78 -1.27 5.95
C ASP A 96 9.94 -1.84 7.10
N PHE A 97 8.98 -2.69 6.77
CA PHE A 97 8.12 -3.48 7.64
C PHE A 97 8.31 -4.98 7.42
N SER A 98 9.42 -5.43 6.84
CA SER A 98 9.68 -6.85 6.54
C SER A 98 9.76 -7.75 7.78
N HIS A 99 9.82 -7.18 8.98
CA HIS A 99 9.69 -7.91 10.24
C HIS A 99 8.26 -8.44 10.50
N ILE A 100 7.25 -7.87 9.82
CA ILE A 100 5.86 -8.31 9.93
C ILE A 100 5.67 -9.59 9.11
N LYS A 101 5.32 -10.68 9.79
CA LYS A 101 5.02 -11.95 9.13
C LYS A 101 3.72 -11.85 8.33
N ASN A 102 3.75 -12.36 7.12
CA ASN A 102 2.59 -12.39 6.23
C ASN A 102 2.53 -13.72 5.45
N PRO A 103 1.36 -14.15 4.97
CA PRO A 103 1.19 -15.48 4.36
C PRO A 103 1.77 -15.62 2.97
N ILE A 104 2.06 -14.53 2.24
CA ILE A 104 2.65 -14.56 0.88
C ILE A 104 4.17 -14.59 0.97
N GLY A 105 4.79 -13.70 1.74
CA GLY A 105 6.22 -13.71 2.09
C GLY A 105 7.17 -13.32 0.95
N LYS A 106 6.73 -12.61 -0.08
CA LYS A 106 7.62 -12.08 -1.14
C LYS A 106 8.41 -10.85 -0.66
N ASN A 107 7.81 -10.05 0.23
CA ASN A 107 8.42 -8.86 0.83
C ASN A 107 8.91 -7.84 -0.23
N LEU A 108 8.08 -7.58 -1.24
CA LEU A 108 8.41 -6.71 -2.36
C LEU A 108 8.50 -5.24 -1.94
N THR A 109 9.12 -4.43 -2.79
CA THR A 109 9.18 -2.99 -2.66
C THR A 109 8.06 -2.34 -3.48
N CYS A 110 7.22 -1.53 -2.83
CA CYS A 110 6.21 -0.70 -3.48
C CYS A 110 6.74 0.72 -3.70
N TYR A 111 6.66 1.19 -4.93
CA TYR A 111 7.08 2.52 -5.36
C TYR A 111 5.87 3.42 -5.55
N THR A 112 5.65 4.33 -4.63
CA THR A 112 4.45 5.18 -4.58
C THR A 112 4.68 6.57 -5.15
N GLY A 113 3.72 7.09 -5.92
CA GLY A 113 3.74 8.47 -6.40
C GLY A 113 2.39 8.92 -6.93
N ASP A 114 2.14 10.25 -6.95
CA ASP A 114 0.86 10.87 -7.37
C ASP A 114 0.71 11.02 -8.89
N SER A 115 1.39 10.20 -9.67
CA SER A 115 1.26 10.14 -11.12
C SER A 115 1.08 8.72 -11.61
N PHE A 116 0.19 8.52 -12.58
CA PHE A 116 0.13 7.26 -13.32
C PHE A 116 1.35 7.19 -14.23
N VAL A 117 2.17 6.13 -14.10
CA VAL A 117 3.40 5.95 -14.86
C VAL A 117 3.34 4.71 -15.73
N THR A 118 3.87 4.83 -16.93
CA THR A 118 3.93 3.74 -17.93
C THR A 118 5.32 3.11 -18.01
N ASP A 119 6.38 3.82 -17.58
CA ASP A 119 7.73 3.29 -17.50
C ASP A 119 8.04 2.85 -16.06
N ILE A 120 7.88 1.54 -15.80
CA ILE A 120 8.02 0.92 -14.48
C ILE A 120 9.06 -0.22 -14.48
N GLN A 121 10.03 -0.21 -15.41
CA GLN A 121 10.93 -1.35 -15.70
C GLN A 121 11.75 -1.84 -14.51
N TYR A 122 12.11 -0.97 -13.57
CA TYR A 122 13.00 -1.30 -12.45
C TYR A 122 12.29 -1.28 -11.09
N MET A 123 10.94 -1.27 -11.11
CA MET A 123 10.13 -1.22 -9.90
C MET A 123 9.40 -2.55 -9.73
N ASP A 124 9.43 -3.12 -8.52
CA ASP A 124 8.70 -4.36 -8.25
C ASP A 124 7.20 -4.14 -8.41
N VAL A 125 6.66 -3.15 -7.67
CA VAL A 125 5.24 -2.81 -7.63
C VAL A 125 5.09 -1.28 -7.60
N VAL A 126 4.14 -0.74 -8.34
CA VAL A 126 3.89 0.72 -8.42
C VAL A 126 2.44 1.03 -8.07
N ASP A 127 2.26 1.98 -7.16
CA ASP A 127 0.96 2.45 -6.72
C ASP A 127 0.92 3.96 -6.47
N MET A 128 -0.15 4.44 -5.85
CA MET A 128 -0.35 5.86 -5.56
C MET A 128 -0.53 6.19 -4.06
N GLU A 129 -0.54 5.22 -3.13
CA GLU A 129 -0.87 5.46 -1.72
C GLU A 129 0.06 4.79 -0.70
N ALA A 130 0.62 3.61 -0.99
CA ALA A 130 1.20 2.72 0.01
C ALA A 130 2.33 3.36 0.84
N TYR A 131 3.20 4.16 0.24
CA TYR A 131 4.23 4.88 1.00
C TYR A 131 3.63 5.83 2.03
N ALA A 132 2.60 6.58 1.65
CA ALA A 132 1.94 7.53 2.55
C ALA A 132 1.28 6.81 3.74
N LEU A 133 0.63 5.67 3.48
CA LEU A 133 0.05 4.81 4.50
C LEU A 133 1.13 4.24 5.43
N ALA A 134 2.21 3.69 4.84
CA ALA A 134 3.34 3.13 5.57
C ALA A 134 4.02 4.18 6.48
N LYS A 135 4.27 5.39 5.95
CA LYS A 135 4.86 6.49 6.72
C LYS A 135 3.95 6.95 7.87
N THR A 136 2.65 7.01 7.64
CA THR A 136 1.68 7.33 8.69
C THR A 136 1.72 6.28 9.81
N CYS A 137 1.71 4.99 9.45
CA CYS A 137 1.81 3.90 10.42
C CYS A 137 3.14 3.92 11.18
N ARG A 138 4.26 4.15 10.49
CA ARG A 138 5.58 4.25 11.11
C ARG A 138 5.62 5.37 12.16
N ASN A 139 5.11 6.55 11.82
CA ASN A 139 5.10 7.70 12.73
C ASN A 139 4.17 7.51 13.94
N LEU A 140 3.20 6.62 13.84
CA LEU A 140 2.26 6.28 14.92
C LEU A 140 2.59 4.94 15.60
N GLU A 141 3.74 4.32 15.25
CA GLU A 141 4.20 3.05 15.81
C GLU A 141 3.19 1.89 15.65
N ILE A 142 2.52 1.86 14.49
CA ILE A 142 1.53 0.83 14.12
C ILE A 142 2.14 -0.07 13.05
N ASP A 143 1.95 -1.39 13.17
CA ASP A 143 2.38 -2.36 12.17
C ASP A 143 1.64 -2.17 10.84
N PHE A 144 2.35 -2.37 9.73
CA PHE A 144 1.82 -2.16 8.38
C PHE A 144 2.26 -3.23 7.40
N VAL A 145 1.35 -3.69 6.57
CA VAL A 145 1.62 -4.55 5.42
C VAL A 145 0.70 -4.17 4.27
N SER A 146 1.17 -4.27 3.04
CA SER A 146 0.37 -3.97 1.86
C SER A 146 0.24 -5.20 0.96
N TYR A 147 -0.98 -5.49 0.53
CA TYR A 147 -1.31 -6.51 -0.48
C TYR A 147 -1.80 -5.82 -1.73
N LYS A 148 -1.12 -6.09 -2.84
CA LYS A 148 -1.41 -5.47 -4.13
C LYS A 148 -1.81 -6.53 -5.15
N TYR A 149 -3.01 -6.38 -5.72
CA TYR A 149 -3.39 -7.14 -6.89
C TYR A 149 -2.84 -6.45 -8.13
N ILE A 150 -2.00 -7.15 -8.88
CA ILE A 150 -1.40 -6.61 -10.09
C ILE A 150 -2.47 -6.55 -11.18
N SER A 151 -2.96 -5.35 -11.44
CA SER A 151 -4.05 -5.07 -12.39
C SER A 151 -3.56 -4.78 -13.80
N ASP A 152 -2.34 -4.24 -13.91
CA ASP A 152 -1.79 -3.75 -15.17
C ASP A 152 -0.26 -3.73 -15.16
N ASP A 153 0.33 -3.40 -16.31
CA ASP A 153 1.76 -3.22 -16.50
C ASP A 153 2.15 -1.75 -16.80
N GLY A 154 1.31 -0.81 -16.38
CA GLY A 154 1.37 0.61 -16.70
C GLY A 154 0.33 1.02 -17.77
N ASN A 155 -0.74 0.22 -17.96
CA ASN A 155 -1.82 0.49 -18.91
C ASN A 155 -3.14 0.77 -18.16
N ALA A 156 -3.68 1.98 -18.33
CA ALA A 156 -4.90 2.41 -17.66
C ALA A 156 -6.15 1.61 -18.06
N ASP A 157 -6.26 1.18 -19.31
CA ASP A 157 -7.40 0.38 -19.80
C ASP A 157 -7.44 -1.00 -19.13
N ASP A 158 -6.27 -1.57 -18.81
CA ASP A 158 -6.16 -2.85 -18.13
C ASP A 158 -6.47 -2.70 -16.64
N TRP A 159 -6.10 -1.59 -16.01
CA TRP A 159 -6.50 -1.28 -14.64
C TRP A 159 -8.03 -1.28 -14.50
N GLU A 160 -8.75 -0.59 -15.38
CA GLU A 160 -10.22 -0.52 -15.33
C GLU A 160 -10.88 -1.91 -15.44
N LYS A 161 -10.37 -2.77 -16.33
CA LYS A 161 -10.87 -4.14 -16.53
C LYS A 161 -10.59 -5.09 -15.37
N ASN A 162 -9.50 -4.84 -14.64
CA ASN A 162 -8.98 -5.76 -13.62
C ASN A 162 -9.22 -5.29 -12.18
N CYS A 163 -9.64 -4.05 -12.00
CA CYS A 163 -9.96 -3.49 -10.69
C CYS A 163 -11.02 -4.37 -9.97
N GLY A 164 -10.73 -4.75 -8.73
CA GLY A 164 -11.62 -5.61 -7.93
C GLY A 164 -11.49 -7.12 -8.14
N LYS A 165 -10.70 -7.61 -9.11
CA LYS A 165 -10.54 -9.06 -9.35
C LYS A 165 -9.75 -9.80 -8.26
N GLY A 166 -8.91 -9.12 -7.49
CA GLY A 166 -8.03 -9.72 -6.48
C GLY A 166 -8.71 -10.11 -5.16
N MET A 167 -10.00 -9.81 -4.98
CA MET A 167 -10.67 -9.97 -3.69
C MET A 167 -10.72 -11.41 -3.18
N GLU A 168 -10.90 -12.41 -4.05
CA GLU A 168 -10.94 -13.81 -3.62
C GLU A 168 -9.57 -14.31 -3.13
N GLU A 169 -8.47 -13.80 -3.70
CA GLU A 169 -7.12 -14.08 -3.21
C GLU A 169 -6.87 -13.36 -1.88
N PHE A 170 -7.33 -12.11 -1.77
CA PHE A 170 -7.16 -11.31 -0.56
C PHE A 170 -7.95 -11.87 0.64
N LYS A 171 -9.15 -12.39 0.44
CA LYS A 171 -9.90 -13.06 1.50
C LYS A 171 -9.12 -14.23 2.13
N LYS A 172 -8.43 -15.02 1.31
CA LYS A 172 -7.57 -16.11 1.81
C LYS A 172 -6.40 -15.59 2.65
N VAL A 173 -5.89 -14.41 2.31
CA VAL A 173 -4.87 -13.74 3.13
C VAL A 173 -5.44 -13.30 4.47
N LEU A 174 -6.68 -12.80 4.52
CA LEU A 174 -7.32 -12.39 5.77
C LEU A 174 -7.54 -13.55 6.73
N GLU A 175 -7.82 -14.76 6.23
CA GLU A 175 -7.95 -15.98 7.07
C GLU A 175 -6.69 -16.24 7.91
N TYR A 176 -5.50 -15.84 7.42
CA TYR A 176 -4.27 -15.93 8.20
C TYR A 176 -4.30 -15.03 9.43
N TYR A 177 -4.84 -13.82 9.30
CA TYR A 177 -4.90 -12.84 10.38
C TYR A 177 -6.03 -13.11 11.39
N ASP A 178 -7.11 -13.79 10.98
CA ASP A 178 -8.18 -14.22 11.88
C ASP A 178 -7.73 -15.28 12.88
N ASN A 179 -6.60 -15.96 12.62
CA ASN A 179 -6.05 -17.03 13.43
C ASN A 179 -4.89 -16.58 14.35
N ILE A 180 -4.56 -15.29 14.39
CA ILE A 180 -3.48 -14.71 15.22
C ILE A 180 -4.09 -13.74 16.24
#